data_ca86c32b404637d55dfaba042081d275
#
_entry.id   ca86c32b404637d55dfaba042081d275
#
_cell.length_a   1.000
_cell.length_b   1.000
_cell.length_c   1.000
_cell.angle_alpha   90.00
_cell.angle_beta   90.00
_cell.angle_gamma   90.00
#
_symmetry.space_group_name_H-M   'P 1'
#
loop_
_entity.id
_entity.type
_entity.pdbx_description
1 polymer ?
#
loop_
_entity_poly.entity_id
_entity_poly.type
_entity_poly.pdbx_seq_one_letter_code
_entity_poly.pdbx_strand_id
1 'polypeptide(L)'
;MTSSGNPTCRVGLIVRLTLSILLVAATIVPPLGAQGDSAHALPRGANGPPPASPLISPRALEDVAPDPHTVEVYLTASPNRLSLVRGSTTDVYAYNGQVPGPTLQLREGDRVIVHFRNNLPVPTTVHWHGLHIPASSDGSPFHPVAPGARHDYVFTILRGAAGTYWYHPHPHHQTGYQVAKGLYGAIVIRAADDPLPASLPEKLLILSDNRFLPDGSIDLPDQTTLQGGIDFENGREGNVLFVNGQVMPTVTMRSGEVQRWRVVNASAARVYRLALTGHTFLHVGSDGGLFEHPVELTELTLANGERAELLVRATGAPGTRATLQTLAYDRYIPQTRPKDWNQPRDLLAVQYTHDAPEPPATLPNVLRHVPALDTTRASATRVMALSQGMINGRMMDVSRVDVSARLGATEIWQIENLVGMDHPFHLHGFQFQVLERNGVPERVRRWKDTVNVPKHETVRLIVRYDRYPGKWMFHCHILTHEDHGMMGILEIR
;
A
#
# COMPACT_ATOMS: atom_id res chain seq x y z
N MET A 1 -60.65 57.15 42.01
CA MET A 1 -60.84 56.57 43.34
C MET A 1 -59.84 55.38 43.36
N THR A 2 -58.85 55.52 44.20
CA THR A 2 -58.12 54.53 45.01
C THR A 2 -57.70 53.29 44.33
N SER A 3 -56.47 53.06 44.18
CA SER A 3 -55.30 52.72 45.01
C SER A 3 -55.06 51.19 44.95
N SER A 4 -53.92 50.81 44.70
CA SER A 4 -52.92 50.17 45.54
C SER A 4 -52.05 49.18 44.72
N GLY A 5 -50.83 49.46 44.78
CA GLY A 5 -49.77 48.70 44.24
C GLY A 5 -49.43 47.45 45.06
N ASN A 6 -48.71 46.55 44.42
CA ASN A 6 -47.99 45.52 45.13
C ASN A 6 -46.66 45.23 44.43
N PRO A 7 -45.56 45.17 45.16
CA PRO A 7 -44.25 44.98 44.55
C PRO A 7 -43.92 43.47 44.35
N THR A 8 -43.48 43.12 43.16
CA THR A 8 -42.96 41.81 42.86
C THR A 8 -41.55 41.67 43.39
N CYS A 9 -41.41 40.73 44.31
CA CYS A 9 -40.15 40.22 44.85
C CYS A 9 -39.38 39.42 43.78
N ARG A 10 -38.22 39.94 43.32
CA ARG A 10 -37.28 39.17 42.49
C ARG A 10 -36.38 38.35 43.41
N VAL A 11 -36.57 37.03 43.41
CA VAL A 11 -35.64 36.09 44.04
C VAL A 11 -34.52 35.84 43.00
N GLY A 12 -33.35 36.39 43.26
CA GLY A 12 -32.14 36.09 42.49
C GLY A 12 -31.56 34.73 42.92
N LEU A 13 -31.58 33.76 42.03
CA LEU A 13 -30.92 32.48 42.20
C LEU A 13 -29.43 32.65 41.89
N ILE A 14 -28.61 32.74 42.94
CA ILE A 14 -27.15 32.73 42.81
C ILE A 14 -26.70 31.24 42.71
N VAL A 15 -26.39 30.81 41.48
CA VAL A 15 -25.72 29.51 41.27
C VAL A 15 -24.24 29.72 41.61
N ARG A 16 -23.83 29.22 42.78
CA ARG A 16 -22.40 29.07 43.12
C ARG A 16 -21.84 27.89 42.36
N LEU A 17 -21.02 28.15 41.32
CA LEU A 17 -20.15 27.17 40.71
C LEU A 17 -19.00 26.88 41.67
N THR A 18 -19.03 25.75 42.34
CA THR A 18 -17.87 25.21 43.09
C THR A 18 -16.94 24.56 42.10
N LEU A 19 -15.84 25.22 41.79
CA LEU A 19 -14.73 24.71 41.00
C LEU A 19 -13.94 23.69 41.89
N SER A 20 -14.19 22.40 41.71
CA SER A 20 -13.38 21.36 42.36
C SER A 20 -12.05 21.23 41.59
N ILE A 21 -11.02 21.85 42.12
CA ILE A 21 -9.63 21.62 41.65
C ILE A 21 -9.20 20.26 42.14
N LEU A 22 -9.18 19.26 41.24
CA LEU A 22 -8.50 18.01 41.47
C LEU A 22 -6.97 18.27 41.44
N LEU A 23 -6.35 18.30 42.61
CA LEU A 23 -4.90 18.22 42.72
C LEU A 23 -4.45 16.81 42.29
N VAL A 24 -4.00 16.68 41.04
CA VAL A 24 -3.25 15.48 40.64
C VAL A 24 -1.85 15.60 41.25
N ALA A 25 -1.60 14.84 42.30
CA ALA A 25 -0.26 14.70 42.85
C ALA A 25 0.65 14.10 41.72
N ALA A 26 1.54 14.89 41.18
CA ALA A 26 2.59 14.41 40.31
C ALA A 26 3.55 13.56 41.13
N THR A 27 3.39 12.27 41.08
CA THR A 27 4.43 11.32 41.53
C THR A 27 5.61 11.47 40.58
N ILE A 28 6.69 12.04 41.10
CA ILE A 28 7.98 12.10 40.39
C ILE A 28 8.45 10.63 40.28
N VAL A 29 8.23 10.07 39.09
CA VAL A 29 8.87 8.80 38.72
C VAL A 29 10.34 9.12 38.44
N PRO A 30 11.29 8.45 39.12
CA PRO A 30 12.72 8.65 38.83
C PRO A 30 12.97 8.27 37.34
N PRO A 31 13.97 8.91 36.67
CA PRO A 31 14.31 8.55 35.29
C PRO A 31 14.68 7.07 35.28
N LEU A 32 13.92 6.26 34.55
CA LEU A 32 14.34 4.89 34.22
C LEU A 32 15.71 5.01 33.54
N GLY A 33 16.71 4.46 34.23
CA GLY A 33 18.06 4.36 33.70
C GLY A 33 18.00 3.77 32.30
N ALA A 34 18.78 4.35 31.39
CA ALA A 34 18.98 3.89 30.04
C ALA A 34 19.31 2.39 30.06
N GLN A 35 18.29 1.55 29.93
CA GLN A 35 18.49 0.17 29.53
C GLN A 35 18.87 0.22 28.05
N GLY A 36 20.09 -0.25 27.80
CA GLY A 36 20.75 -0.13 26.52
C GLY A 36 19.94 -0.65 25.34
N ASP A 37 20.14 0.00 24.21
CA ASP A 37 19.61 -0.24 22.87
C ASP A 37 19.88 -1.65 22.29
N SER A 38 19.62 -2.73 23.04
CA SER A 38 19.79 -4.11 22.56
C SER A 38 18.56 -4.71 21.88
N ALA A 39 17.41 -4.00 21.92
CA ALA A 39 16.14 -4.57 21.46
C ALA A 39 15.94 -4.66 19.94
N HIS A 40 16.84 -4.09 19.13
CA HIS A 40 16.68 -4.06 17.66
C HIS A 40 17.91 -4.51 16.87
N ALA A 41 18.87 -5.18 17.50
CA ALA A 41 19.98 -5.76 16.78
C ALA A 41 19.51 -6.92 15.90
N LEU A 42 19.82 -6.86 14.61
CA LEU A 42 19.58 -7.95 13.68
C LEU A 42 20.27 -9.24 14.14
N PRO A 43 19.81 -10.43 13.75
CA PRO A 43 20.49 -11.71 14.00
C PRO A 43 21.98 -11.62 13.65
N ARG A 44 22.83 -12.25 14.47
CA ARG A 44 24.29 -12.28 14.22
C ARG A 44 24.57 -12.79 12.80
N GLY A 45 25.25 -11.99 11.98
CA GLY A 45 25.52 -12.27 10.57
C GLY A 45 24.67 -11.49 9.56
N ALA A 46 23.60 -10.80 10.00
CA ALA A 46 22.81 -9.93 9.14
C ALA A 46 23.47 -8.55 8.84
N ASN A 47 24.52 -8.18 9.58
CA ASN A 47 25.14 -6.84 9.57
C ASN A 47 26.30 -6.67 8.58
N GLY A 48 26.63 -7.66 7.76
CA GLY A 48 27.60 -7.50 6.66
C GLY A 48 26.88 -7.19 5.35
N PRO A 49 27.53 -6.50 4.37
CA PRO A 49 26.94 -6.44 3.04
C PRO A 49 26.70 -7.89 2.58
N PRO A 50 25.44 -8.21 2.17
CA PRO A 50 25.18 -9.54 1.65
C PRO A 50 26.09 -9.77 0.44
N PRO A 51 26.56 -11.01 0.19
CA PRO A 51 27.19 -11.33 -1.08
C PRO A 51 26.25 -10.89 -2.18
N ALA A 52 26.76 -10.25 -3.24
CA ALA A 52 25.98 -9.78 -4.37
C ALA A 52 25.15 -10.96 -4.93
N SER A 53 23.88 -11.02 -4.57
CA SER A 53 22.95 -12.04 -5.07
C SER A 53 22.09 -11.42 -6.16
N PRO A 54 21.91 -12.11 -7.29
CA PRO A 54 21.05 -11.60 -8.35
C PRO A 54 19.62 -11.40 -7.83
N LEU A 55 18.93 -10.40 -8.35
CA LEU A 55 17.51 -10.22 -8.09
C LEU A 55 16.75 -11.44 -8.65
N ILE A 56 16.02 -12.14 -7.79
CA ILE A 56 15.17 -13.27 -8.15
C ILE A 56 13.72 -12.75 -8.20
N SER A 57 13.04 -12.99 -9.33
CA SER A 57 11.60 -12.74 -9.41
C SER A 57 10.83 -13.85 -8.70
N PRO A 58 9.72 -13.54 -8.01
CA PRO A 58 8.82 -14.57 -7.51
C PRO A 58 8.37 -15.49 -8.66
N ARG A 59 8.22 -16.77 -8.40
CA ARG A 59 7.71 -17.72 -9.41
C ARG A 59 6.32 -17.30 -9.87
N ALA A 60 5.98 -17.53 -11.13
CA ALA A 60 4.62 -17.35 -11.59
C ALA A 60 3.71 -18.48 -11.06
N LEU A 61 2.41 -18.17 -10.87
CA LEU A 61 1.40 -19.21 -10.73
C LEU A 61 1.32 -20.01 -12.03
N GLU A 62 1.23 -21.32 -11.92
CA GLU A 62 1.04 -22.21 -13.06
C GLU A 62 -0.40 -22.15 -13.51
N ASP A 63 -0.61 -21.80 -14.77
CA ASP A 63 -1.91 -21.82 -15.43
C ASP A 63 -2.21 -23.25 -15.89
N VAL A 64 -3.31 -23.81 -15.42
CA VAL A 64 -3.73 -25.18 -15.77
C VAL A 64 -4.91 -25.21 -16.75
N ALA A 65 -5.40 -24.02 -17.18
CA ALA A 65 -6.50 -23.96 -18.14
C ALA A 65 -6.05 -24.40 -19.53
N PRO A 66 -6.84 -25.23 -20.23
CA PRO A 66 -6.57 -25.58 -21.63
C PRO A 66 -6.99 -24.48 -22.61
N ASP A 67 -7.86 -23.55 -22.19
CA ASP A 67 -8.36 -22.43 -22.99
C ASP A 67 -7.42 -21.23 -22.89
N PRO A 68 -6.93 -20.65 -24.01
CA PRO A 68 -5.95 -19.56 -24.00
C PRO A 68 -6.52 -18.21 -23.48
N HIS A 69 -7.83 -18.10 -23.28
CA HIS A 69 -8.51 -16.94 -22.72
C HIS A 69 -9.01 -17.14 -21.29
N THR A 70 -8.66 -18.27 -20.70
CA THR A 70 -8.91 -18.59 -19.29
C THR A 70 -7.59 -18.79 -18.61
N VAL A 71 -7.43 -18.22 -17.40
CA VAL A 71 -6.31 -18.49 -16.50
C VAL A 71 -6.89 -19.16 -15.26
N GLU A 72 -6.55 -20.43 -15.06
CA GLU A 72 -7.00 -21.24 -13.93
C GLU A 72 -5.81 -21.64 -13.09
N VAL A 73 -5.80 -21.22 -11.83
CA VAL A 73 -4.64 -21.37 -10.95
C VAL A 73 -5.02 -21.86 -9.56
N TYR A 74 -4.08 -22.50 -8.86
CA TYR A 74 -4.22 -22.92 -7.48
C TYR A 74 -3.37 -22.04 -6.57
N LEU A 75 -4.01 -21.40 -5.55
CA LEU A 75 -3.36 -20.59 -4.55
C LEU A 75 -3.64 -21.14 -3.15
N THR A 76 -2.60 -21.44 -2.40
CA THR A 76 -2.72 -21.98 -1.03
C THR A 76 -1.97 -21.09 -0.05
N ALA A 77 -2.65 -20.63 1.00
CA ALA A 77 -2.01 -19.98 2.13
C ALA A 77 -1.71 -21.02 3.22
N SER A 78 -0.46 -21.12 3.66
CA SER A 78 -0.02 -22.12 4.64
C SER A 78 1.04 -21.57 5.59
N PRO A 79 1.15 -22.05 6.83
CA PRO A 79 2.34 -21.87 7.65
C PRO A 79 3.56 -22.47 6.94
N ASN A 80 4.71 -21.81 7.06
CA ASN A 80 5.96 -22.22 6.46
C ASN A 80 7.15 -21.75 7.28
N ARG A 81 8.35 -22.25 6.99
CA ARG A 81 9.61 -21.79 7.58
C ARG A 81 10.59 -21.42 6.48
N LEU A 82 10.96 -20.14 6.42
CA LEU A 82 11.83 -19.61 5.37
C LEU A 82 13.03 -18.87 5.97
N SER A 83 14.14 -18.85 5.25
CA SER A 83 15.28 -18.02 5.61
C SER A 83 15.12 -16.65 4.94
N LEU A 84 14.47 -15.70 5.62
CA LEU A 84 14.26 -14.33 5.13
C LEU A 84 15.46 -13.44 5.42
N VAL A 85 16.12 -13.67 6.56
CA VAL A 85 17.34 -12.96 6.95
C VAL A 85 18.47 -13.96 7.16
N ARG A 86 19.68 -13.52 6.87
CA ARG A 86 20.86 -14.38 6.91
C ARG A 86 21.09 -14.99 8.29
N GLY A 87 21.29 -16.29 8.35
CA GLY A 87 21.64 -17.02 9.58
C GLY A 87 20.47 -17.38 10.47
N SER A 88 19.22 -17.12 10.04
CA SER A 88 18.01 -17.52 10.78
C SER A 88 16.97 -18.18 9.88
N THR A 89 16.07 -18.91 10.52
CA THR A 89 14.86 -19.45 9.91
C THR A 89 13.66 -18.82 10.60
N THR A 90 12.74 -18.30 9.83
CA THR A 90 11.59 -17.54 10.30
C THR A 90 10.29 -18.30 10.05
N ASP A 91 9.42 -18.37 11.03
CA ASP A 91 8.05 -18.89 10.87
C ASP A 91 7.18 -17.83 10.20
N VAL A 92 6.71 -18.15 8.99
CA VAL A 92 5.94 -17.27 8.12
C VAL A 92 4.59 -17.88 7.75
N TYR A 93 3.73 -17.07 7.16
CA TYR A 93 2.65 -17.53 6.29
C TYR A 93 3.07 -17.31 4.84
N ALA A 94 2.84 -18.28 3.98
CA ALA A 94 3.31 -18.21 2.61
C ALA A 94 2.21 -18.63 1.62
N TYR A 95 2.10 -17.88 0.53
CA TYR A 95 1.34 -18.34 -0.62
C TYR A 95 2.20 -19.32 -1.45
N ASN A 96 1.71 -20.55 -1.64
CA ASN A 96 2.41 -21.62 -2.36
C ASN A 96 3.88 -21.79 -1.93
N GLY A 97 4.15 -21.63 -0.61
CA GLY A 97 5.45 -21.90 0.00
C GLY A 97 6.53 -20.86 -0.27
N GLN A 98 6.21 -19.66 -0.75
CA GLN A 98 7.19 -18.58 -0.96
C GLN A 98 6.71 -17.23 -0.43
N VAL A 99 7.65 -16.32 -0.14
CA VAL A 99 7.45 -14.92 0.25
C VAL A 99 8.42 -14.04 -0.55
N PRO A 100 7.94 -13.08 -1.35
CA PRO A 100 6.54 -12.85 -1.72
C PRO A 100 5.89 -14.07 -2.35
N GLY A 101 4.56 -14.13 -2.30
CA GLY A 101 3.76 -15.14 -2.99
C GLY A 101 4.00 -15.13 -4.51
N PRO A 102 3.55 -16.16 -5.23
CA PRO A 102 3.78 -16.28 -6.67
C PRO A 102 3.09 -15.15 -7.46
N THR A 103 3.70 -14.75 -8.57
CA THR A 103 3.14 -13.72 -9.46
C THR A 103 2.01 -14.30 -10.29
N LEU A 104 0.85 -13.64 -10.29
CA LEU A 104 -0.25 -13.94 -11.19
C LEU A 104 -0.04 -13.17 -12.51
N GLN A 105 0.13 -13.89 -13.60
CA GLN A 105 0.35 -13.35 -14.95
C GLN A 105 -0.95 -13.41 -15.75
N LEU A 106 -1.46 -12.25 -16.19
CA LEU A 106 -2.76 -12.14 -16.86
C LEU A 106 -2.66 -11.27 -18.12
N ARG A 107 -3.69 -11.35 -18.95
CA ARG A 107 -3.92 -10.46 -20.10
C ARG A 107 -5.27 -9.79 -19.99
N GLU A 108 -5.43 -8.66 -20.64
CA GLU A 108 -6.74 -8.04 -20.82
C GLU A 108 -7.69 -8.99 -21.55
N GLY A 109 -8.87 -9.18 -21.00
CA GLY A 109 -9.89 -10.09 -21.54
C GLY A 109 -9.88 -11.50 -20.90
N ASP A 110 -8.84 -11.89 -20.18
CA ASP A 110 -8.79 -13.20 -19.53
C ASP A 110 -9.93 -13.39 -18.54
N ARG A 111 -10.55 -14.57 -18.58
CA ARG A 111 -11.36 -15.10 -17.50
C ARG A 111 -10.45 -15.79 -16.49
N VAL A 112 -10.50 -15.37 -15.24
CA VAL A 112 -9.60 -15.85 -14.17
C VAL A 112 -10.38 -16.70 -13.19
N ILE A 113 -9.85 -17.86 -12.85
CA ILE A 113 -10.34 -18.76 -11.81
C ILE A 113 -9.19 -19.04 -10.85
N VAL A 114 -9.33 -18.60 -9.61
CA VAL A 114 -8.34 -18.91 -8.57
C VAL A 114 -8.96 -19.83 -7.55
N HIS A 115 -8.51 -21.08 -7.53
CA HIS A 115 -8.87 -22.07 -6.52
C HIS A 115 -8.05 -21.81 -5.25
N PHE A 116 -8.63 -21.04 -4.34
CA PHE A 116 -7.95 -20.70 -3.09
C PHE A 116 -8.20 -21.74 -2.01
N ARG A 117 -7.13 -22.10 -1.29
CA ARG A 117 -7.21 -22.94 -0.09
C ARG A 117 -6.55 -22.26 1.10
N ASN A 118 -7.29 -22.16 2.21
CA ASN A 118 -6.77 -21.67 3.47
C ASN A 118 -6.30 -22.84 4.35
N ASN A 119 -5.00 -23.06 4.43
CA ASN A 119 -4.38 -24.01 5.37
C ASN A 119 -3.80 -23.30 6.61
N LEU A 120 -4.11 -22.03 6.84
CA LEU A 120 -3.71 -21.31 8.04
C LEU A 120 -4.57 -21.74 9.24
N PRO A 121 -4.09 -21.53 10.48
CA PRO A 121 -4.88 -21.76 11.68
C PRO A 121 -5.93 -20.66 11.96
N VAL A 122 -6.01 -19.64 11.10
CA VAL A 122 -6.88 -18.46 11.23
C VAL A 122 -7.66 -18.22 9.94
N PRO A 123 -8.82 -17.54 9.99
CA PRO A 123 -9.52 -17.10 8.79
C PRO A 123 -8.67 -16.12 7.97
N THR A 124 -8.86 -16.14 6.65
CA THR A 124 -8.18 -15.22 5.72
C THR A 124 -9.05 -14.92 4.51
N THR A 125 -8.62 -13.97 3.68
CA THR A 125 -9.18 -13.68 2.36
C THR A 125 -8.04 -13.51 1.36
N VAL A 126 -8.34 -13.32 0.07
CA VAL A 126 -7.39 -12.81 -0.91
C VAL A 126 -8.04 -11.60 -1.57
N HIS A 127 -7.58 -10.40 -1.21
CA HIS A 127 -7.97 -9.16 -1.88
C HIS A 127 -7.07 -8.93 -3.10
N TRP A 128 -7.72 -8.68 -4.24
CA TRP A 128 -7.07 -8.40 -5.52
C TRP A 128 -6.94 -6.90 -5.70
N HIS A 129 -5.98 -6.32 -4.99
CA HIS A 129 -5.81 -4.88 -4.82
C HIS A 129 -5.70 -4.13 -6.15
N GLY A 130 -6.64 -3.23 -6.37
CA GLY A 130 -6.71 -2.35 -7.53
C GLY A 130 -7.47 -2.91 -8.72
N LEU A 131 -7.89 -4.18 -8.70
CA LEU A 131 -8.66 -4.76 -9.79
C LEU A 131 -10.13 -4.30 -9.75
N HIS A 132 -10.66 -3.96 -10.91
CA HIS A 132 -12.08 -3.67 -11.11
C HIS A 132 -12.82 -4.96 -11.48
N ILE A 133 -13.25 -5.71 -10.48
CA ILE A 133 -13.85 -7.05 -10.56
C ILE A 133 -15.16 -7.08 -9.75
N PRO A 134 -16.01 -8.10 -9.85
CA PRO A 134 -17.23 -8.19 -9.04
C PRO A 134 -16.96 -8.16 -7.54
N ALA A 135 -17.81 -7.46 -6.77
CA ALA A 135 -17.69 -7.33 -5.32
C ALA A 135 -17.61 -8.69 -4.59
N SER A 136 -18.26 -9.73 -5.14
CA SER A 136 -18.21 -11.11 -4.62
C SER A 136 -16.84 -11.77 -4.74
N SER A 137 -15.99 -11.26 -5.64
CA SER A 137 -14.63 -11.77 -5.87
C SER A 137 -13.54 -10.82 -5.35
N ASP A 138 -13.90 -9.68 -4.77
CA ASP A 138 -12.96 -8.65 -4.29
C ASP A 138 -12.04 -9.14 -3.15
N GLY A 139 -12.50 -10.14 -2.38
CA GLY A 139 -11.74 -10.64 -1.23
C GLY A 139 -11.79 -9.75 0.00
N SER A 140 -12.79 -8.88 0.09
CA SER A 140 -13.07 -8.03 1.23
C SER A 140 -13.40 -8.83 2.51
N PRO A 141 -13.41 -8.21 3.70
CA PRO A 141 -13.60 -8.90 4.98
C PRO A 141 -15.01 -9.47 5.20
N PHE A 142 -15.95 -9.26 4.26
CA PHE A 142 -17.33 -9.72 4.40
C PHE A 142 -17.48 -11.25 4.31
N HIS A 143 -16.55 -11.93 3.63
CA HIS A 143 -16.61 -13.37 3.35
C HIS A 143 -15.24 -14.03 3.61
N PRO A 144 -14.79 -14.11 4.88
CA PRO A 144 -13.51 -14.74 5.19
C PRO A 144 -13.56 -16.26 4.96
N VAL A 145 -12.49 -16.81 4.42
CA VAL A 145 -12.30 -18.24 4.22
C VAL A 145 -11.77 -18.86 5.51
N ALA A 146 -12.54 -19.75 6.12
CA ALA A 146 -12.19 -20.40 7.38
C ALA A 146 -10.96 -21.32 7.26
N PRO A 147 -10.27 -21.65 8.36
CA PRO A 147 -9.21 -22.66 8.38
C PRO A 147 -9.63 -23.99 7.74
N GLY A 148 -8.83 -24.51 6.81
CA GLY A 148 -9.08 -25.75 6.06
C GLY A 148 -10.08 -25.61 4.90
N ALA A 149 -10.78 -24.48 4.79
CA ALA A 149 -11.78 -24.25 3.75
C ALA A 149 -11.16 -23.88 2.41
N ARG A 150 -11.99 -23.89 1.38
CA ARG A 150 -11.67 -23.47 -0.01
C ARG A 150 -12.64 -22.39 -0.45
N HIS A 151 -12.21 -21.56 -1.38
CA HIS A 151 -13.02 -20.55 -2.04
C HIS A 151 -12.50 -20.34 -3.47
N ASP A 152 -13.42 -20.25 -4.43
CA ASP A 152 -13.07 -19.95 -5.82
C ASP A 152 -13.35 -18.48 -6.11
N TYR A 153 -12.29 -17.73 -6.45
CA TYR A 153 -12.43 -16.38 -6.97
C TYR A 153 -12.55 -16.47 -8.50
N VAL A 154 -13.65 -15.94 -9.03
CA VAL A 154 -13.92 -15.97 -10.48
C VAL A 154 -14.22 -14.55 -10.96
N PHE A 155 -13.43 -14.07 -11.92
CA PHE A 155 -13.59 -12.73 -12.48
C PHE A 155 -13.01 -12.63 -13.89
N THR A 156 -13.30 -11.54 -14.59
CA THR A 156 -12.76 -11.26 -15.92
C THR A 156 -11.94 -9.97 -15.88
N ILE A 157 -10.77 -9.99 -16.49
CA ILE A 157 -9.91 -8.82 -16.63
C ILE A 157 -10.49 -7.92 -17.72
N LEU A 158 -10.81 -6.69 -17.37
CA LEU A 158 -11.38 -5.73 -18.30
C LEU A 158 -10.32 -5.25 -19.31
N ARG A 159 -10.77 -4.89 -20.49
CA ARG A 159 -9.93 -4.12 -21.44
C ARG A 159 -9.60 -2.77 -20.82
N GLY A 160 -8.36 -2.34 -20.96
CA GLY A 160 -7.85 -1.14 -20.35
C GLY A 160 -7.32 -1.33 -18.92
N ALA A 161 -7.26 -2.57 -18.42
CA ALA A 161 -6.73 -2.89 -17.11
C ALA A 161 -5.25 -3.30 -17.10
N ALA A 162 -4.54 -3.20 -18.25
CA ALA A 162 -3.12 -3.52 -18.28
C ALA A 162 -2.32 -2.65 -17.30
N GLY A 163 -1.50 -3.28 -16.47
CA GLY A 163 -0.75 -2.60 -15.43
C GLY A 163 -0.15 -3.56 -14.40
N THR A 164 0.31 -2.99 -13.32
CA THR A 164 0.91 -3.71 -12.19
C THR A 164 0.00 -3.59 -10.98
N TYR A 165 -0.37 -4.72 -10.41
CA TYR A 165 -1.26 -4.86 -9.27
C TYR A 165 -0.63 -5.81 -8.25
N TRP A 166 -1.32 -6.04 -7.14
CA TRP A 166 -0.87 -6.98 -6.13
C TRP A 166 -2.04 -7.65 -5.42
N TYR A 167 -1.77 -8.62 -4.57
CA TYR A 167 -2.79 -9.30 -3.78
C TYR A 167 -2.28 -9.54 -2.36
N HIS A 168 -3.19 -9.44 -1.40
CA HIS A 168 -2.89 -9.62 0.01
C HIS A 168 -4.16 -10.05 0.77
N PRO A 169 -4.04 -10.59 2.00
CA PRO A 169 -5.21 -10.87 2.83
C PRO A 169 -5.90 -9.58 3.29
N HIS A 170 -7.21 -9.67 3.53
CA HIS A 170 -8.01 -8.56 4.05
C HIS A 170 -9.04 -9.02 5.11
N PRO A 171 -8.69 -9.95 6.04
CA PRO A 171 -9.61 -10.31 7.11
C PRO A 171 -9.63 -9.20 8.16
N HIS A 172 -10.82 -8.84 8.65
CA HIS A 172 -10.98 -7.78 9.65
C HIS A 172 -10.10 -8.02 10.88
N HIS A 173 -9.37 -7.01 11.34
CA HIS A 173 -8.41 -7.00 12.46
C HIS A 173 -7.14 -7.83 12.28
N GLN A 174 -6.84 -8.39 11.11
CA GLN A 174 -5.69 -9.26 10.93
C GLN A 174 -4.91 -9.04 9.62
N THR A 175 -5.24 -8.02 8.85
CA THR A 175 -4.54 -7.72 7.59
C THR A 175 -3.05 -7.47 7.83
N GLY A 176 -2.73 -6.55 8.74
CA GLY A 176 -1.35 -6.19 9.09
C GLY A 176 -0.57 -7.36 9.67
N TYR A 177 -1.21 -8.18 10.51
CA TYR A 177 -0.61 -9.40 11.05
C TYR A 177 -0.25 -10.39 9.94
N GLN A 178 -1.20 -10.70 9.06
CA GLN A 178 -1.01 -11.72 8.01
C GLN A 178 -0.04 -11.26 6.93
N VAL A 179 -0.04 -9.97 6.57
CA VAL A 179 0.96 -9.38 5.66
C VAL A 179 2.35 -9.39 6.30
N ALA A 180 2.49 -9.04 7.58
CA ALA A 180 3.76 -9.13 8.30
C ALA A 180 4.28 -10.57 8.37
N LYS A 181 3.39 -11.57 8.41
CA LYS A 181 3.76 -12.99 8.32
C LYS A 181 4.19 -13.41 6.93
N GLY A 182 3.95 -12.61 5.86
CA GLY A 182 4.46 -12.86 4.51
C GLY A 182 3.40 -13.06 3.41
N LEU A 183 2.11 -12.85 3.70
CA LEU A 183 1.04 -13.05 2.72
C LEU A 183 0.87 -11.81 1.83
N TYR A 184 1.59 -11.73 0.75
CA TYR A 184 1.42 -10.76 -0.33
C TYR A 184 2.09 -11.27 -1.60
N GLY A 185 1.61 -10.85 -2.77
CA GLY A 185 2.19 -11.19 -4.06
C GLY A 185 1.75 -10.23 -5.15
N ALA A 186 2.37 -10.26 -6.32
CA ALA A 186 2.10 -9.35 -7.42
C ALA A 186 1.18 -9.95 -8.48
N ILE A 187 0.50 -9.05 -9.22
CA ILE A 187 -0.27 -9.36 -10.42
C ILE A 187 0.27 -8.47 -11.55
N VAL A 188 0.52 -9.07 -12.69
CA VAL A 188 0.93 -8.35 -13.90
C VAL A 188 -0.11 -8.61 -14.99
N ILE A 189 -0.78 -7.56 -15.46
CA ILE A 189 -1.74 -7.62 -16.54
C ILE A 189 -1.12 -6.99 -17.78
N ARG A 190 -1.08 -7.74 -18.89
CA ARG A 190 -0.50 -7.31 -20.15
C ARG A 190 -1.59 -6.89 -21.12
N ALA A 191 -1.36 -5.75 -21.82
CA ALA A 191 -2.13 -5.38 -23.00
C ALA A 191 -1.62 -6.12 -24.22
N ALA A 192 -2.49 -6.35 -25.18
CA ALA A 192 -2.08 -6.88 -26.50
C ALA A 192 -1.31 -5.83 -27.31
N ASP A 193 -1.59 -4.55 -27.09
CA ASP A 193 -1.06 -3.37 -27.76
C ASP A 193 -0.21 -2.50 -26.83
N ASP A 194 0.65 -3.12 -25.99
CA ASP A 194 1.57 -2.37 -25.13
C ASP A 194 2.46 -1.47 -25.99
N PRO A 195 2.43 -0.13 -25.80
CA PRO A 195 3.18 0.79 -26.62
C PRO A 195 4.69 0.74 -26.39
N LEU A 196 5.12 0.15 -25.27
CA LEU A 196 6.53 0.02 -24.95
C LEU A 196 7.14 -1.15 -25.73
N PRO A 197 8.39 -1.05 -26.21
CA PRO A 197 9.04 -2.13 -26.94
C PRO A 197 9.04 -3.44 -26.15
N ALA A 198 8.57 -4.52 -26.75
CA ALA A 198 8.53 -5.85 -26.15
C ALA A 198 9.94 -6.41 -25.85
N SER A 199 10.97 -5.83 -26.45
CA SER A 199 12.37 -6.18 -26.22
C SER A 199 12.97 -5.60 -24.93
N LEU A 200 12.29 -4.65 -24.28
CA LEU A 200 12.78 -4.09 -23.03
C LEU A 200 12.82 -5.17 -21.93
N PRO A 201 13.97 -5.43 -21.32
CA PRO A 201 14.04 -6.29 -20.16
C PRO A 201 13.13 -5.76 -19.04
N GLU A 202 12.31 -6.63 -18.47
CA GLU A 202 11.36 -6.27 -17.41
C GLU A 202 11.85 -6.78 -16.06
N LYS A 203 11.72 -5.97 -15.02
CA LYS A 203 11.98 -6.33 -13.63
C LYS A 203 10.75 -6.04 -12.79
N LEU A 204 10.32 -7.02 -12.02
CA LEU A 204 9.31 -6.86 -10.98
C LEU A 204 10.03 -6.60 -9.65
N LEU A 205 9.72 -5.51 -8.98
CA LEU A 205 10.29 -5.09 -7.70
C LEU A 205 9.16 -4.98 -6.67
N ILE A 206 8.97 -6.00 -5.86
CA ILE A 206 8.02 -5.96 -4.74
C ILE A 206 8.81 -5.50 -3.53
N LEU A 207 8.60 -4.22 -3.16
CA LEU A 207 9.21 -3.61 -1.99
C LEU A 207 8.39 -3.98 -0.76
N SER A 208 9.05 -4.44 0.27
CA SER A 208 8.45 -4.72 1.56
C SER A 208 9.46 -4.50 2.68
N ASP A 209 8.98 -4.45 3.91
CA ASP A 209 9.83 -4.41 5.08
C ASP A 209 9.25 -5.27 6.20
N ASN A 210 10.12 -5.70 7.10
CA ASN A 210 9.68 -6.43 8.28
C ASN A 210 10.62 -6.17 9.45
N ARG A 211 10.13 -6.38 10.67
CA ARG A 211 10.89 -6.23 11.90
C ARG A 211 11.17 -7.60 12.49
N PHE A 212 12.46 -7.86 12.76
CA PHE A 212 12.93 -9.12 13.29
C PHE A 212 13.54 -8.93 14.66
N LEU A 213 13.29 -9.88 15.53
CA LEU A 213 13.96 -10.03 16.81
C LEU A 213 15.35 -10.66 16.61
N PRO A 214 16.25 -10.62 17.61
CA PRO A 214 17.61 -11.17 17.49
C PRO A 214 17.68 -12.67 17.19
N ASP A 215 16.63 -13.44 17.51
CA ASP A 215 16.52 -14.87 17.19
C ASP A 215 16.05 -15.16 15.76
N GLY A 216 15.71 -14.11 15.00
CA GLY A 216 15.20 -14.22 13.62
C GLY A 216 13.70 -14.41 13.51
N SER A 217 12.96 -14.41 14.61
CA SER A 217 11.50 -14.38 14.59
C SER A 217 11.00 -12.99 14.18
N ILE A 218 9.79 -12.94 13.59
CA ILE A 218 9.14 -11.66 13.28
C ILE A 218 8.63 -11.05 14.58
N ASP A 219 9.02 -9.80 14.85
CA ASP A 219 8.45 -8.97 15.90
C ASP A 219 7.05 -8.52 15.45
N LEU A 220 6.04 -9.29 15.83
CA LEU A 220 4.65 -9.07 15.43
C LEU A 220 4.03 -7.92 16.25
N PRO A 221 2.99 -7.25 15.71
CA PRO A 221 2.29 -6.19 16.43
C PRO A 221 1.75 -6.70 17.77
N ASP A 222 2.13 -6.04 18.86
CA ASP A 222 1.63 -6.29 20.21
C ASP A 222 1.31 -4.95 20.89
N GLN A 223 0.03 -4.61 20.95
CA GLN A 223 -0.45 -3.34 21.50
C GLN A 223 -0.22 -3.17 23.00
N THR A 224 0.14 -4.23 23.72
CA THR A 224 0.45 -4.15 25.15
C THR A 224 1.84 -3.58 25.41
N THR A 225 2.67 -3.45 24.38
CA THR A 225 4.03 -2.92 24.46
C THR A 225 4.10 -1.45 24.04
N LEU A 226 5.15 -0.74 24.50
CA LEU A 226 5.42 0.63 24.04
C LEU A 226 5.59 0.68 22.51
N GLN A 227 6.29 -0.29 21.94
CA GLN A 227 6.49 -0.37 20.48
C GLN A 227 5.16 -0.61 19.75
N GLY A 228 4.26 -1.42 20.31
CA GLY A 228 2.93 -1.63 19.76
C GLY A 228 2.08 -0.35 19.79
N GLY A 229 2.24 0.49 20.80
CA GLY A 229 1.64 1.83 20.84
C GLY A 229 2.17 2.74 19.71
N ILE A 230 3.48 2.72 19.47
CA ILE A 230 4.11 3.46 18.34
C ILE A 230 3.63 2.91 16.99
N ASP A 231 3.53 1.58 16.86
CA ASP A 231 3.02 0.93 15.65
C ASP A 231 1.54 1.26 15.39
N PHE A 232 0.76 1.44 16.45
CA PHE A 232 -0.63 1.91 16.34
C PHE A 232 -0.68 3.35 15.81
N GLU A 233 0.17 4.23 16.34
CA GLU A 233 0.21 5.64 15.95
C GLU A 233 0.72 5.85 14.51
N ASN A 234 1.81 5.18 14.14
CA ASN A 234 2.53 5.42 12.89
C ASN A 234 2.34 4.31 11.84
N GLY A 235 1.70 3.21 12.20
CA GLY A 235 1.81 1.98 11.43
C GLY A 235 3.15 1.26 11.66
N ARG A 236 3.13 -0.06 11.53
CA ARG A 236 4.30 -0.91 11.77
C ARG A 236 5.28 -0.85 10.60
N GLU A 237 6.50 -0.39 10.86
CA GLU A 237 7.62 -0.45 9.93
C GLU A 237 8.70 -1.43 10.39
N GLY A 238 9.40 -2.00 9.43
CA GLY A 238 10.46 -2.97 9.66
C GLY A 238 11.86 -2.37 9.79
N ASN A 239 12.75 -3.11 10.44
CA ASN A 239 14.19 -2.79 10.50
C ASN A 239 14.96 -3.41 9.31
N VAL A 240 14.36 -4.35 8.57
CA VAL A 240 14.92 -4.97 7.36
C VAL A 240 14.05 -4.62 6.15
N LEU A 241 14.68 -4.15 5.08
CA LEU A 241 14.04 -3.85 3.81
C LEU A 241 14.28 -4.98 2.82
N PHE A 242 13.26 -5.31 2.04
CA PHE A 242 13.30 -6.37 1.04
C PHE A 242 12.91 -5.86 -0.34
N VAL A 243 13.53 -6.43 -1.34
CA VAL A 243 13.06 -6.43 -2.73
C VAL A 243 12.86 -7.88 -3.15
N ASN A 244 11.65 -8.27 -3.47
CA ASN A 244 11.27 -9.66 -3.79
C ASN A 244 11.66 -10.66 -2.67
N GLY A 245 11.55 -10.26 -1.40
CA GLY A 245 11.96 -11.11 -0.26
C GLY A 245 13.47 -11.24 -0.06
N GLN A 246 14.29 -10.52 -0.81
CA GLN A 246 15.75 -10.50 -0.71
C GLN A 246 16.24 -9.18 -0.12
N VAL A 247 17.28 -9.25 0.71
CA VAL A 247 17.99 -8.08 1.24
C VAL A 247 19.10 -7.69 0.26
N MET A 248 19.09 -6.44 -0.21
CA MET A 248 20.11 -5.87 -1.11
C MET A 248 20.43 -6.76 -2.34
N PRO A 249 19.44 -7.21 -3.13
CA PRO A 249 19.73 -7.95 -4.35
C PRO A 249 20.42 -7.07 -5.40
N THR A 250 20.95 -7.68 -6.45
CA THR A 250 21.63 -7.00 -7.55
C THR A 250 20.88 -7.19 -8.86
N VAL A 251 20.57 -6.08 -9.52
CA VAL A 251 20.14 -6.04 -10.92
C VAL A 251 21.35 -5.77 -11.80
N THR A 252 21.50 -6.52 -12.88
CA THR A 252 22.56 -6.27 -13.88
C THR A 252 21.98 -5.50 -15.06
N MET A 253 22.75 -4.54 -15.59
CA MET A 253 22.44 -3.75 -16.78
C MET A 253 23.68 -3.55 -17.63
N ARG A 254 23.55 -3.48 -18.96
CA ARG A 254 24.60 -2.97 -19.84
C ARG A 254 24.51 -1.44 -19.89
N SER A 255 25.64 -0.76 -20.04
CA SER A 255 25.63 0.69 -20.28
C SER A 255 24.74 1.03 -21.50
N GLY A 256 23.85 2.01 -21.37
CA GLY A 256 22.90 2.41 -22.41
C GLY A 256 21.59 1.61 -22.40
N GLU A 257 21.55 0.41 -21.82
CA GLU A 257 20.34 -0.42 -21.72
C GLU A 257 19.20 0.34 -21.02
N VAL A 258 17.97 0.10 -21.48
CA VAL A 258 16.75 0.56 -20.82
C VAL A 258 15.98 -0.65 -20.32
N GLN A 259 15.65 -0.66 -19.03
CA GLN A 259 14.80 -1.68 -18.41
C GLN A 259 13.47 -1.07 -17.98
N ARG A 260 12.38 -1.86 -18.06
CA ARG A 260 11.08 -1.56 -17.44
C ARG A 260 11.05 -2.15 -16.04
N TRP A 261 10.91 -1.30 -15.03
CA TRP A 261 10.78 -1.72 -13.65
C TRP A 261 9.33 -1.55 -13.19
N ARG A 262 8.67 -2.63 -12.83
CA ARG A 262 7.36 -2.67 -12.20
C ARG A 262 7.55 -2.69 -10.70
N VAL A 263 7.17 -1.62 -10.02
CA VAL A 263 7.41 -1.44 -8.59
C VAL A 263 6.09 -1.53 -7.84
N VAL A 264 6.03 -2.36 -6.81
CA VAL A 264 4.89 -2.51 -5.88
C VAL A 264 5.38 -2.17 -4.48
N ASN A 265 4.71 -1.27 -3.78
CA ASN A 265 4.94 -1.09 -2.36
C ASN A 265 3.97 -1.96 -1.56
N ALA A 266 4.44 -3.13 -1.12
CA ALA A 266 3.72 -4.11 -0.31
C ALA A 266 4.03 -4.02 1.19
N SER A 267 4.64 -2.92 1.66
CA SER A 267 4.91 -2.68 3.08
C SER A 267 3.62 -2.39 3.86
N ALA A 268 3.59 -2.73 5.13
CA ALA A 268 2.43 -2.49 5.99
C ALA A 268 2.14 -0.99 6.23
N ALA A 269 3.19 -0.15 6.24
CA ALA A 269 3.07 1.27 6.54
C ALA A 269 4.13 2.16 5.87
N ARG A 270 5.27 1.59 5.43
CA ARG A 270 6.39 2.37 4.93
C ARG A 270 6.07 3.08 3.63
N VAL A 271 6.37 4.37 3.58
CA VAL A 271 6.43 5.17 2.35
C VAL A 271 7.87 5.14 1.85
N TYR A 272 8.07 4.77 0.60
CA TYR A 272 9.37 4.83 -0.05
C TYR A 272 9.50 6.12 -0.87
N ARG A 273 10.58 6.87 -0.65
CA ARG A 273 11.01 7.96 -1.51
C ARG A 273 12.21 7.47 -2.32
N LEU A 274 11.92 6.87 -3.47
CA LEU A 274 12.89 6.15 -4.28
C LEU A 274 13.78 7.11 -5.06
N ALA A 275 15.08 6.84 -5.05
CA ALA A 275 16.08 7.47 -5.92
C ALA A 275 17.14 6.44 -6.33
N LEU A 276 17.59 6.50 -7.57
CA LEU A 276 18.69 5.69 -8.08
C LEU A 276 19.92 6.60 -8.25
N THR A 277 21.02 6.29 -7.54
CA THR A 277 22.19 7.16 -7.52
C THR A 277 22.71 7.44 -8.95
N GLY A 278 22.82 8.73 -9.29
CA GLY A 278 23.32 9.16 -10.60
C GLY A 278 22.35 8.95 -11.78
N HIS A 279 21.05 8.70 -11.52
CA HIS A 279 20.05 8.43 -12.55
C HIS A 279 18.79 9.26 -12.39
N THR A 280 18.03 9.36 -13.46
CA THR A 280 16.64 9.78 -13.47
C THR A 280 15.76 8.58 -13.81
N PHE A 281 14.51 8.61 -13.36
CA PHE A 281 13.46 7.69 -13.79
C PHE A 281 12.62 8.32 -14.88
N LEU A 282 12.23 7.54 -15.86
CA LEU A 282 11.14 7.90 -16.74
C LEU A 282 9.90 7.17 -16.23
N HIS A 283 9.04 7.88 -15.47
CA HIS A 283 7.83 7.35 -14.87
C HIS A 283 6.75 7.24 -15.95
N VAL A 284 6.32 6.03 -16.24
CA VAL A 284 5.44 5.72 -17.37
C VAL A 284 4.08 5.18 -16.95
N GLY A 285 3.90 4.75 -15.71
CA GLY A 285 2.63 4.21 -15.23
C GLY A 285 2.52 4.18 -13.70
N SER A 286 1.27 4.11 -13.21
CA SER A 286 0.95 3.96 -11.78
C SER A 286 -0.06 2.83 -11.57
N ASP A 287 -0.86 2.91 -10.52
CA ASP A 287 -1.83 1.90 -10.06
C ASP A 287 -2.72 1.38 -11.20
N GLY A 288 -3.24 2.26 -12.04
CA GLY A 288 -4.13 1.92 -13.15
C GLY A 288 -3.45 1.80 -14.52
N GLY A 289 -2.16 1.50 -14.56
CA GLY A 289 -1.39 1.29 -15.78
C GLY A 289 -0.72 2.53 -16.33
N LEU A 290 -0.45 2.54 -17.66
CA LEU A 290 0.37 3.56 -18.29
C LEU A 290 -0.30 4.94 -18.31
N PHE A 291 0.53 5.99 -18.28
CA PHE A 291 0.16 7.39 -18.50
C PHE A 291 -0.03 7.72 -19.96
N GLU A 292 -0.52 8.91 -20.26
CA GLU A 292 -0.56 9.43 -21.63
C GLU A 292 0.84 9.81 -22.10
N HIS A 293 1.64 10.44 -21.24
CA HIS A 293 3.02 10.81 -21.53
C HIS A 293 3.96 10.40 -20.40
N PRO A 294 5.19 9.97 -20.72
CA PRO A 294 6.23 9.75 -19.71
C PRO A 294 6.57 11.01 -18.92
N VAL A 295 6.92 10.85 -17.65
CA VAL A 295 7.34 11.94 -16.76
C VAL A 295 8.73 11.66 -16.23
N GLU A 296 9.68 12.55 -16.49
CA GLU A 296 11.04 12.43 -15.94
C GLU A 296 11.09 12.86 -14.47
N LEU A 297 11.67 12.04 -13.61
CA LEU A 297 11.79 12.26 -12.17
C LEU A 297 13.18 11.88 -11.67
N THR A 298 13.75 12.66 -10.75
CA THR A 298 14.96 12.28 -10.01
C THR A 298 14.64 11.39 -8.81
N GLU A 299 13.42 11.48 -8.31
CA GLU A 299 12.92 10.70 -7.17
C GLU A 299 11.42 10.48 -7.28
N LEU A 300 10.93 9.41 -6.65
CA LEU A 300 9.52 9.05 -6.66
C LEU A 300 9.08 8.66 -5.25
N THR A 301 8.06 9.34 -4.72
CA THR A 301 7.39 8.91 -3.48
C THR A 301 6.32 7.87 -3.82
N LEU A 302 6.35 6.74 -3.11
CA LEU A 302 5.45 5.61 -3.31
C LEU A 302 4.92 5.16 -1.95
N ALA A 303 3.68 5.50 -1.64
CA ALA A 303 3.03 5.08 -0.40
C ALA A 303 2.69 3.59 -0.45
N ASN A 304 2.44 2.98 0.72
CA ASN A 304 2.03 1.58 0.78
C ASN A 304 0.70 1.36 0.05
N GLY A 305 0.64 0.28 -0.72
CA GLY A 305 -0.44 -0.01 -1.66
C GLY A 305 -0.28 0.60 -3.06
N GLU A 306 0.52 1.66 -3.24
CA GLU A 306 0.76 2.27 -4.55
C GLU A 306 1.72 1.44 -5.41
N ARG A 307 1.58 1.59 -6.73
CA ARG A 307 2.45 0.97 -7.74
C ARG A 307 3.00 2.03 -8.69
N ALA A 308 4.15 1.71 -9.28
CA ALA A 308 4.76 2.53 -10.32
C ALA A 308 5.37 1.66 -11.42
N GLU A 309 5.35 2.16 -12.64
CA GLU A 309 6.13 1.62 -13.74
C GLU A 309 7.16 2.66 -14.19
N LEU A 310 8.43 2.23 -14.18
CA LEU A 310 9.57 3.10 -14.45
C LEU A 310 10.37 2.54 -15.61
N LEU A 311 10.81 3.40 -16.53
CA LEU A 311 11.90 3.07 -17.44
C LEU A 311 13.19 3.63 -16.85
N VAL A 312 14.17 2.74 -16.69
CA VAL A 312 15.46 3.06 -16.12
C VAL A 312 16.52 2.88 -17.20
N ARG A 313 17.19 3.99 -17.55
CA ARG A 313 18.33 3.96 -18.49
C ARG A 313 19.63 3.82 -17.73
N ALA A 314 20.42 2.85 -18.12
CA ALA A 314 21.76 2.61 -17.57
C ALA A 314 22.73 3.68 -18.06
N THR A 315 23.14 4.61 -17.20
CA THR A 315 24.07 5.70 -17.53
C THR A 315 25.48 5.49 -16.96
N GLY A 316 25.67 4.44 -16.17
CA GLY A 316 26.97 4.12 -15.55
C GLY A 316 27.95 3.50 -16.54
N ALA A 317 29.25 3.74 -16.30
CA ALA A 317 30.33 3.09 -17.05
C ALA A 317 30.38 1.58 -16.74
N PRO A 318 30.85 0.74 -17.68
CA PRO A 318 31.04 -0.69 -17.45
C PRO A 318 31.84 -0.98 -16.18
N GLY A 319 31.42 -1.96 -15.40
CA GLY A 319 32.05 -2.37 -14.13
C GLY A 319 31.69 -1.51 -12.91
N THR A 320 31.02 -0.36 -13.10
CA THR A 320 30.58 0.50 -11.98
C THR A 320 29.26 0.03 -11.37
N ARG A 321 28.83 0.70 -10.29
CA ARG A 321 27.58 0.39 -9.58
C ARG A 321 26.77 1.65 -9.32
N ALA A 322 25.44 1.46 -9.30
CA ALA A 322 24.48 2.40 -8.74
C ALA A 322 23.64 1.71 -7.66
N THR A 323 23.00 2.49 -6.81
CA THR A 323 22.16 1.96 -5.73
C THR A 323 20.78 2.58 -5.78
N LEU A 324 19.74 1.75 -5.81
CA LEU A 324 18.38 2.19 -5.53
C LEU A 324 18.25 2.36 -4.02
N GLN A 325 17.84 3.54 -3.60
CA GLN A 325 17.68 3.89 -2.18
C GLN A 325 16.25 4.37 -1.92
N THR A 326 15.81 4.24 -0.68
CA THR A 326 14.75 5.07 -0.15
C THR A 326 15.37 6.22 0.62
N LEU A 327 15.05 7.45 0.21
CA LEU A 327 15.49 8.67 0.87
C LEU A 327 14.65 8.93 2.12
N ALA A 328 15.11 9.88 2.95
CA ALA A 328 14.35 10.34 4.11
C ALA A 328 12.96 10.85 3.70
N TYR A 329 11.93 10.42 4.43
CA TYR A 329 10.55 10.88 4.25
C TYR A 329 9.84 10.97 5.60
N ASP A 330 9.41 12.19 5.97
CA ASP A 330 8.78 12.46 7.27
C ASP A 330 7.25 12.34 7.18
N ARG A 331 6.75 11.12 7.36
CA ARG A 331 5.31 10.84 7.43
C ARG A 331 4.75 10.74 8.86
N TYR A 332 5.60 10.89 9.87
CA TYR A 332 5.32 10.52 11.25
C TYR A 332 4.74 11.65 12.09
N ILE A 333 4.04 11.27 13.17
CA ILE A 333 3.80 12.15 14.31
C ILE A 333 5.16 12.50 14.93
N PRO A 334 5.48 13.77 15.18
CA PRO A 334 6.82 14.19 15.61
C PRO A 334 7.37 13.46 16.85
N GLN A 335 6.50 13.14 17.80
CA GLN A 335 6.86 12.51 19.09
C GLN A 335 7.20 11.03 18.97
N THR A 336 6.73 10.37 17.92
CA THR A 336 6.87 8.93 17.71
C THR A 336 7.72 8.57 16.48
N ARG A 337 8.49 9.54 15.95
CA ARG A 337 9.40 9.30 14.83
C ARG A 337 10.45 8.24 15.18
N PRO A 338 10.72 7.27 14.30
CA PRO A 338 11.90 6.41 14.44
C PRO A 338 13.19 7.23 14.51
N LYS A 339 14.19 6.80 15.26
CA LYS A 339 15.46 7.56 15.42
C LYS A 339 16.20 7.76 14.09
N ASP A 340 16.05 6.84 13.17
CA ASP A 340 16.72 6.79 11.85
C ASP A 340 15.82 7.23 10.67
N TRP A 341 14.67 7.87 10.94
CA TRP A 341 13.71 8.28 9.93
C TRP A 341 14.28 9.15 8.81
N ASN A 342 15.32 9.92 9.15
CA ASN A 342 15.98 10.87 8.25
C ASN A 342 17.20 10.28 7.52
N GLN A 343 17.47 8.98 7.67
CA GLN A 343 18.61 8.33 7.00
C GLN A 343 18.15 7.65 5.71
N PRO A 344 18.86 7.86 4.59
CA PRO A 344 18.62 7.05 3.39
C PRO A 344 18.97 5.58 3.68
N ARG A 345 18.25 4.67 3.02
CA ARG A 345 18.46 3.22 3.17
C ARG A 345 18.52 2.55 1.79
N ASP A 346 19.50 1.68 1.63
CA ASP A 346 19.72 0.94 0.40
C ASP A 346 18.68 -0.17 0.21
N LEU A 347 18.19 -0.35 -1.02
CA LEU A 347 17.19 -1.34 -1.41
C LEU A 347 17.77 -2.42 -2.34
N LEU A 348 18.47 -2.01 -3.39
CA LEU A 348 19.15 -2.92 -4.32
C LEU A 348 20.34 -2.24 -5.00
N ALA A 349 21.27 -3.06 -5.47
CA ALA A 349 22.38 -2.62 -6.29
C ALA A 349 22.07 -2.79 -7.78
N VAL A 350 22.53 -1.84 -8.61
CA VAL A 350 22.61 -2.00 -10.06
C VAL A 350 24.07 -2.19 -10.41
N GLN A 351 24.42 -3.32 -11.01
CA GLN A 351 25.77 -3.62 -11.47
C GLN A 351 25.84 -3.48 -12.99
N TYR A 352 26.68 -2.56 -13.48
CA TYR A 352 26.92 -2.42 -14.91
C TYR A 352 27.88 -3.51 -15.37
N THR A 353 27.47 -4.27 -16.39
CA THR A 353 28.31 -5.35 -16.95
C THR A 353 29.46 -4.77 -17.78
N HIS A 354 30.44 -5.60 -18.11
CA HIS A 354 31.54 -5.24 -19.00
C HIS A 354 31.23 -5.43 -20.49
N ASP A 355 30.00 -5.84 -20.79
CA ASP A 355 29.53 -6.04 -22.17
C ASP A 355 29.53 -4.72 -22.95
N ALA A 356 29.54 -4.80 -24.28
CA ALA A 356 29.42 -3.62 -25.14
C ALA A 356 28.14 -2.85 -24.83
N PRO A 357 28.22 -1.50 -24.83
CA PRO A 357 27.06 -0.66 -24.56
C PRO A 357 25.89 -0.97 -25.51
N GLU A 358 24.69 -0.94 -24.97
CA GLU A 358 23.44 -1.10 -25.74
C GLU A 358 23.15 0.21 -26.50
N PRO A 359 22.76 0.15 -27.78
CA PRO A 359 22.31 1.34 -28.47
C PRO A 359 21.04 1.91 -27.80
N PRO A 360 20.85 3.25 -27.82
CA PRO A 360 19.70 3.87 -27.18
C PRO A 360 18.38 3.32 -27.72
N ALA A 361 17.54 2.78 -26.85
CA ALA A 361 16.18 2.39 -27.21
C ALA A 361 15.35 3.62 -27.59
N THR A 362 14.61 3.53 -28.69
CA THR A 362 13.59 4.53 -29.05
C THR A 362 12.35 4.27 -28.23
N LEU A 363 11.94 5.26 -27.44
CA LEU A 363 10.76 5.19 -26.57
C LEU A 363 9.66 6.08 -27.13
N PRO A 364 8.38 5.67 -27.10
CA PRO A 364 7.27 6.50 -27.55
C PRO A 364 7.02 7.67 -26.60
N ASN A 365 6.68 8.83 -27.14
CA ASN A 365 6.28 10.00 -26.35
C ASN A 365 4.80 9.95 -25.92
N VAL A 366 3.97 9.18 -26.61
CA VAL A 366 2.57 8.94 -26.28
C VAL A 366 2.45 7.46 -26.00
N LEU A 367 1.97 7.12 -24.79
CA LEU A 367 1.86 5.73 -24.33
C LEU A 367 0.42 5.24 -24.43
N ARG A 368 -0.49 5.96 -23.78
CA ARG A 368 -1.89 5.54 -23.70
C ARG A 368 -2.78 6.75 -23.46
N HIS A 369 -3.89 6.84 -24.18
CA HIS A 369 -4.88 7.85 -23.87
C HIS A 369 -5.53 7.61 -22.50
N VAL A 370 -5.52 8.62 -21.63
CA VAL A 370 -6.18 8.59 -20.31
C VAL A 370 -7.34 9.59 -20.34
N PRO A 371 -8.59 9.13 -20.58
CA PRO A 371 -9.74 10.02 -20.67
C PRO A 371 -9.99 10.73 -19.35
N ALA A 372 -10.29 12.03 -19.40
CA ALA A 372 -10.70 12.78 -18.22
C ALA A 372 -12.11 12.37 -17.79
N LEU A 373 -12.32 12.16 -16.49
CA LEU A 373 -13.66 12.15 -15.94
C LEU A 373 -14.22 13.58 -15.89
N ASP A 374 -15.46 13.75 -16.33
CA ASP A 374 -16.12 15.06 -16.40
C ASP A 374 -16.62 15.49 -15.02
N THR A 375 -15.98 16.48 -14.41
CA THR A 375 -16.33 17.03 -13.11
C THR A 375 -17.71 17.70 -13.10
N THR A 376 -18.20 18.19 -14.25
CA THR A 376 -19.54 18.82 -14.35
C THR A 376 -20.66 17.80 -14.22
N ARG A 377 -20.37 16.52 -14.40
CA ARG A 377 -21.31 15.41 -14.26
C ARG A 377 -21.28 14.76 -12.88
N ALA A 378 -20.50 15.30 -11.95
CA ALA A 378 -20.47 14.78 -10.59
C ALA A 378 -21.82 14.97 -9.91
N SER A 379 -22.41 13.85 -9.48
CA SER A 379 -23.71 13.79 -8.82
C SER A 379 -23.64 14.19 -7.33
N ALA A 380 -22.45 14.11 -6.73
CA ALA A 380 -22.19 14.48 -5.34
C ALA A 380 -20.73 14.85 -5.13
N THR A 381 -20.49 15.67 -4.12
CA THR A 381 -19.15 15.84 -3.50
C THR A 381 -19.22 15.31 -2.07
N ARG A 382 -18.28 14.43 -1.71
CA ARG A 382 -18.21 13.83 -0.38
C ARG A 382 -16.94 14.24 0.32
N VAL A 383 -17.02 14.51 1.61
CA VAL A 383 -15.86 14.76 2.47
C VAL A 383 -15.56 13.48 3.26
N MET A 384 -14.30 13.06 3.21
CA MET A 384 -13.73 11.94 3.96
C MET A 384 -12.64 12.51 4.89
N ALA A 385 -13.05 12.85 6.11
CA ALA A 385 -12.14 13.37 7.12
C ALA A 385 -11.40 12.23 7.80
N LEU A 386 -10.09 12.15 7.54
CA LEU A 386 -9.19 11.17 8.13
C LEU A 386 -8.68 11.69 9.48
N SER A 387 -8.95 10.94 10.52
CA SER A 387 -8.44 11.19 11.87
C SER A 387 -7.81 9.93 12.41
N GLN A 388 -7.29 9.96 13.63
CA GLN A 388 -6.61 8.81 14.20
C GLN A 388 -7.51 7.57 14.29
N GLY A 389 -7.25 6.55 13.46
CA GLY A 389 -8.00 5.30 13.42
C GLY A 389 -9.45 5.42 12.92
N MET A 390 -9.89 6.58 12.41
CA MET A 390 -11.28 6.83 12.03
C MET A 390 -11.40 7.56 10.69
N ILE A 391 -12.51 7.31 9.99
CA ILE A 391 -12.96 8.12 8.84
C ILE A 391 -14.30 8.76 9.22
N ASN A 392 -14.41 10.09 9.07
CA ASN A 392 -15.58 10.87 9.49
C ASN A 392 -15.99 10.63 10.95
N GLY A 393 -14.99 10.46 11.85
CA GLY A 393 -15.18 10.20 13.27
C GLY A 393 -15.78 8.84 13.60
N ARG A 394 -15.67 7.87 12.68
CA ARG A 394 -16.22 6.51 12.83
C ARG A 394 -15.19 5.46 12.50
N MET A 395 -15.23 4.38 13.26
CA MET A 395 -14.55 3.12 12.94
C MET A 395 -15.50 2.23 12.12
N MET A 396 -14.96 1.24 11.43
CA MET A 396 -15.73 0.28 10.66
C MET A 396 -16.78 -0.44 11.51
N ASP A 397 -17.95 -0.59 10.92
CA ASP A 397 -19.05 -1.42 11.41
C ASP A 397 -19.59 -2.20 10.21
N VAL A 398 -19.45 -3.51 10.20
CA VAL A 398 -19.85 -4.39 9.08
C VAL A 398 -21.37 -4.33 8.77
N SER A 399 -22.18 -3.90 9.73
CA SER A 399 -23.63 -3.73 9.58
C SER A 399 -24.03 -2.39 8.97
N ARG A 400 -23.11 -1.40 8.94
CA ARG A 400 -23.38 -0.03 8.52
C ARG A 400 -22.84 0.22 7.12
N VAL A 401 -23.63 0.82 6.26
CA VAL A 401 -23.19 1.44 5.00
C VAL A 401 -22.85 2.91 5.28
N ASP A 402 -21.61 3.32 5.03
CA ASP A 402 -21.13 4.68 5.29
C ASP A 402 -21.41 5.61 4.10
N VAL A 403 -21.33 5.07 2.88
CA VAL A 403 -21.59 5.76 1.63
C VAL A 403 -22.48 4.90 0.75
N SER A 404 -23.50 5.50 0.15
CA SER A 404 -24.33 4.85 -0.89
C SER A 404 -24.30 5.71 -2.15
N ALA A 405 -24.07 5.07 -3.31
CA ALA A 405 -24.05 5.71 -4.61
C ALA A 405 -24.79 4.86 -5.65
N ARG A 406 -25.17 5.48 -6.78
CA ARG A 406 -25.84 4.79 -7.87
C ARG A 406 -24.82 4.23 -8.87
N LEU A 407 -25.11 3.06 -9.41
CA LEU A 407 -24.36 2.54 -10.54
C LEU A 407 -24.43 3.53 -11.72
N GLY A 408 -23.31 3.78 -12.37
CA GLY A 408 -23.13 4.78 -13.44
C GLY A 408 -22.88 6.20 -12.95
N ALA A 409 -23.01 6.50 -11.64
CA ALA A 409 -22.74 7.82 -11.10
C ALA A 409 -21.25 8.15 -11.11
N THR A 410 -20.97 9.44 -11.21
CA THR A 410 -19.63 10.01 -10.99
C THR A 410 -19.72 10.90 -9.75
N GLU A 411 -18.75 10.78 -8.84
CA GLU A 411 -18.69 11.58 -7.61
C GLU A 411 -17.28 12.16 -7.42
N ILE A 412 -17.22 13.30 -6.74
CA ILE A 412 -15.98 13.90 -6.25
C ILE A 412 -15.85 13.54 -4.77
N TRP A 413 -14.67 13.04 -4.38
CA TRP A 413 -14.34 12.80 -2.99
C TRP A 413 -13.21 13.74 -2.58
N GLN A 414 -13.43 14.46 -1.48
CA GLN A 414 -12.45 15.32 -0.84
C GLN A 414 -11.94 14.60 0.40
N ILE A 415 -10.70 14.14 0.32
CA ILE A 415 -10.04 13.41 1.40
C ILE A 415 -9.22 14.39 2.19
N GLU A 416 -9.62 14.66 3.44
CA GLU A 416 -8.99 15.63 4.34
C GLU A 416 -8.21 14.88 5.43
N ASN A 417 -6.92 15.07 5.49
CA ASN A 417 -6.11 14.53 6.57
C ASN A 417 -6.02 15.54 7.73
N LEU A 418 -6.69 15.24 8.83
CA LEU A 418 -6.79 16.14 9.99
C LEU A 418 -5.67 15.96 11.02
N VAL A 419 -4.75 14.99 10.80
CA VAL A 419 -3.73 14.61 11.78
C VAL A 419 -2.30 14.83 11.28
N GLY A 420 -1.34 14.78 12.20
CA GLY A 420 0.05 15.10 11.96
C GLY A 420 0.87 13.96 11.35
N MET A 421 0.24 13.00 10.67
CA MET A 421 0.91 11.94 9.92
C MET A 421 0.21 11.65 8.59
N ASP A 422 0.91 11.00 7.67
CA ASP A 422 0.36 10.64 6.36
C ASP A 422 -0.62 9.47 6.46
N HIS A 423 -1.67 9.54 5.62
CA HIS A 423 -2.64 8.45 5.48
C HIS A 423 -2.84 8.13 3.99
N PRO A 424 -2.28 7.03 3.47
CA PRO A 424 -2.64 6.54 2.14
C PRO A 424 -4.10 6.11 2.13
N PHE A 425 -4.90 6.72 1.26
CA PHE A 425 -6.32 6.40 1.09
C PHE A 425 -6.49 5.43 -0.08
N HIS A 426 -7.18 4.32 0.16
CA HIS A 426 -7.51 3.30 -0.85
C HIS A 426 -9.01 3.13 -1.02
N LEU A 427 -9.43 2.91 -2.27
CA LEU A 427 -10.80 2.60 -2.67
C LEU A 427 -10.84 1.29 -3.44
N HIS A 428 -11.55 0.30 -2.92
CA HIS A 428 -11.74 -1.00 -3.56
C HIS A 428 -12.58 -0.90 -4.83
N GLY A 429 -12.27 -1.74 -5.81
CA GLY A 429 -13.10 -2.01 -6.99
C GLY A 429 -13.19 -0.88 -8.01
N PHE A 430 -12.84 0.36 -7.66
CA PHE A 430 -12.94 1.51 -8.55
C PHE A 430 -11.64 2.32 -8.57
N GLN A 431 -11.20 2.61 -9.79
CA GLN A 431 -10.08 3.55 -9.95
C GLN A 431 -10.62 4.98 -10.05
N PHE A 432 -9.83 5.93 -9.58
CA PHE A 432 -10.13 7.35 -9.56
C PHE A 432 -9.03 8.16 -10.23
N GLN A 433 -9.32 9.42 -10.52
CA GLN A 433 -8.33 10.41 -10.93
C GLN A 433 -8.19 11.48 -9.85
N VAL A 434 -6.95 11.81 -9.49
CA VAL A 434 -6.68 12.94 -8.60
C VAL A 434 -6.90 14.23 -9.40
N LEU A 435 -7.72 15.13 -8.86
CA LEU A 435 -8.02 16.43 -9.46
C LEU A 435 -7.05 17.49 -8.96
N GLU A 436 -6.82 17.53 -7.65
CA GLU A 436 -5.98 18.53 -7.01
C GLU A 436 -5.45 18.07 -5.65
N ARG A 437 -4.39 18.73 -5.19
CA ARG A 437 -3.82 18.61 -3.84
C ARG A 437 -3.71 20.00 -3.24
N ASN A 438 -4.36 20.26 -2.10
CA ASN A 438 -4.40 21.57 -1.43
C ASN A 438 -4.78 22.72 -2.39
N GLY A 439 -5.74 22.49 -3.28
CA GLY A 439 -6.18 23.47 -4.28
C GLY A 439 -5.25 23.63 -5.49
N VAL A 440 -4.13 22.87 -5.55
CA VAL A 440 -3.24 22.87 -6.71
C VAL A 440 -3.63 21.71 -7.64
N PRO A 441 -4.01 22.00 -8.90
CA PRO A 441 -4.40 20.96 -9.85
C PRO A 441 -3.31 19.92 -10.10
N GLU A 442 -3.70 18.64 -10.18
CA GLU A 442 -2.79 17.55 -10.52
C GLU A 442 -2.34 17.70 -11.98
N ARG A 443 -1.02 17.66 -12.21
CA ARG A 443 -0.44 17.90 -13.54
C ARG A 443 -0.54 16.71 -14.48
N VAL A 444 -0.48 15.48 -13.90
CA VAL A 444 -0.44 14.23 -14.65
C VAL A 444 -1.73 13.46 -14.41
N ARG A 445 -2.58 13.37 -15.43
CA ARG A 445 -3.78 12.55 -15.33
C ARG A 445 -3.41 11.07 -15.35
N ARG A 446 -3.91 10.34 -14.38
CA ARG A 446 -3.63 8.92 -14.20
C ARG A 446 -4.76 8.23 -13.45
N TRP A 447 -4.89 6.95 -13.68
CA TRP A 447 -5.77 6.11 -12.90
C TRP A 447 -5.05 5.63 -11.65
N LYS A 448 -5.71 5.76 -10.51
CA LYS A 448 -5.22 5.32 -9.21
C LYS A 448 -6.34 4.66 -8.42
N ASP A 449 -5.97 3.79 -7.51
CA ASP A 449 -6.84 3.22 -6.48
C ASP A 449 -6.36 3.57 -5.07
N THR A 450 -5.11 3.97 -4.95
CA THR A 450 -4.46 4.38 -3.70
C THR A 450 -3.80 5.73 -3.88
N VAL A 451 -3.95 6.63 -2.90
CA VAL A 451 -3.32 7.96 -2.94
C VAL A 451 -2.84 8.37 -1.55
N ASN A 452 -1.56 8.74 -1.45
CA ASN A 452 -1.08 9.34 -0.19
C ASN A 452 -1.76 10.69 0.05
N VAL A 453 -2.27 10.86 1.26
CA VAL A 453 -2.78 12.14 1.77
C VAL A 453 -1.83 12.58 2.88
N PRO A 454 -0.86 13.46 2.59
CA PRO A 454 0.11 13.92 3.58
C PRO A 454 -0.56 14.60 4.77
N LYS A 455 0.18 14.67 5.87
CA LYS A 455 -0.29 15.32 7.11
C LYS A 455 -0.82 16.72 6.87
N HIS A 456 -2.02 17.00 7.37
CA HIS A 456 -2.72 18.28 7.25
C HIS A 456 -3.01 18.75 5.81
N GLU A 457 -3.03 17.80 4.86
CA GLU A 457 -3.33 18.07 3.46
C GLU A 457 -4.72 17.57 3.04
N THR A 458 -5.17 18.09 1.91
CA THR A 458 -6.42 17.70 1.26
C THR A 458 -6.13 17.22 -0.14
N VAL A 459 -6.70 16.07 -0.51
CA VAL A 459 -6.68 15.54 -1.87
C VAL A 459 -8.10 15.44 -2.38
N ARG A 460 -8.39 16.05 -3.54
CA ARG A 460 -9.66 15.86 -4.24
C ARG A 460 -9.48 14.88 -5.37
N LEU A 461 -10.36 13.92 -5.45
CA LEU A 461 -10.38 12.92 -6.50
C LEU A 461 -11.78 12.79 -7.11
N ILE A 462 -11.83 12.26 -8.32
CA ILE A 462 -13.08 11.95 -9.01
C ILE A 462 -13.12 10.47 -9.35
N VAL A 463 -14.25 9.83 -9.05
CA VAL A 463 -14.48 8.41 -9.27
C VAL A 463 -15.79 8.20 -10.02
N ARG A 464 -15.84 7.18 -10.90
CA ARG A 464 -17.05 6.74 -11.59
C ARG A 464 -17.34 5.28 -11.24
N TYR A 465 -18.58 5.01 -10.86
CA TYR A 465 -19.05 3.68 -10.50
C TYR A 465 -19.73 3.01 -11.70
N ASP A 466 -18.97 2.61 -12.68
CA ASP A 466 -19.49 2.20 -13.99
C ASP A 466 -19.90 0.73 -14.09
N ARG A 467 -19.46 -0.11 -13.12
CA ARG A 467 -19.74 -1.55 -13.10
C ARG A 467 -19.89 -2.09 -11.68
N TYR A 468 -20.39 -3.32 -11.60
CA TYR A 468 -20.40 -4.16 -10.39
C TYR A 468 -21.06 -3.50 -9.17
N PRO A 469 -22.40 -3.56 -9.07
CA PRO A 469 -23.09 -3.17 -7.84
C PRO A 469 -22.64 -4.08 -6.69
N GLY A 470 -22.84 -3.63 -5.46
CA GLY A 470 -22.48 -4.36 -4.25
C GLY A 470 -21.83 -3.49 -3.19
N LYS A 471 -21.27 -4.14 -2.18
CA LYS A 471 -20.56 -3.48 -1.08
C LYS A 471 -19.06 -3.53 -1.34
N TRP A 472 -18.43 -2.38 -1.18
CA TRP A 472 -17.02 -2.13 -1.38
C TRP A 472 -16.42 -1.49 -0.15
N MET A 473 -15.09 -1.58 -0.01
CA MET A 473 -14.38 -0.93 1.08
C MET A 473 -13.69 0.36 0.60
N PHE A 474 -13.54 1.31 1.51
CA PHE A 474 -12.53 2.37 1.42
C PHE A 474 -11.86 2.51 2.78
N HIS A 475 -10.57 2.75 2.79
CA HIS A 475 -9.81 2.74 4.05
C HIS A 475 -8.47 3.47 3.95
N CYS A 476 -7.87 3.75 5.10
CA CYS A 476 -6.44 4.05 5.19
C CYS A 476 -5.65 2.77 4.92
N HIS A 477 -4.66 2.82 4.04
CA HIS A 477 -3.87 1.64 3.69
C HIS A 477 -2.67 1.40 4.61
N ILE A 478 -2.51 2.13 5.72
CA ILE A 478 -1.66 1.70 6.83
C ILE A 478 -2.36 0.52 7.50
N LEU A 479 -1.79 -0.68 7.34
CA LEU A 479 -2.50 -1.93 7.70
C LEU A 479 -2.82 -2.03 9.19
N THR A 480 -2.03 -1.39 10.05
CA THR A 480 -2.35 -1.28 11.49
C THR A 480 -3.58 -0.42 11.72
N HIS A 481 -3.75 0.70 10.97
CA HIS A 481 -4.94 1.55 11.07
C HIS A 481 -6.18 0.85 10.50
N GLU A 482 -6.01 0.14 9.39
CA GLU A 482 -7.05 -0.72 8.79
C GLU A 482 -7.54 -1.75 9.81
N ASP A 483 -6.64 -2.52 10.44
CA ASP A 483 -6.95 -3.50 11.47
C ASP A 483 -7.68 -2.90 12.69
N HIS A 484 -7.48 -1.61 12.98
CA HIS A 484 -8.17 -0.87 14.03
C HIS A 484 -9.48 -0.21 13.58
N GLY A 485 -9.89 -0.46 12.32
CA GLY A 485 -11.18 -0.02 11.82
C GLY A 485 -11.18 1.34 11.11
N MET A 486 -10.02 1.87 10.67
CA MET A 486 -9.98 3.08 9.84
C MET A 486 -10.47 2.78 8.42
N MET A 487 -11.72 2.32 8.33
CA MET A 487 -12.39 1.83 7.13
C MET A 487 -13.84 2.27 7.09
N GLY A 488 -14.44 2.25 5.89
CA GLY A 488 -15.86 2.44 5.68
C GLY A 488 -16.39 1.57 4.55
N ILE A 489 -17.71 1.43 4.47
CA ILE A 489 -18.41 0.64 3.46
C ILE A 489 -19.08 1.58 2.45
N LEU A 490 -18.72 1.41 1.18
CA LEU A 490 -19.37 2.00 0.01
C LEU A 490 -20.33 0.97 -0.59
N GLU A 491 -21.60 1.31 -0.71
CA GLU A 491 -22.58 0.47 -1.39
C GLU A 491 -22.99 1.09 -2.73
N ILE A 492 -22.81 0.35 -3.82
CA ILE A 492 -23.25 0.71 -5.17
C ILE A 492 -24.53 -0.03 -5.50
N ARG A 493 -25.59 0.72 -5.85
CA ARG A 493 -26.95 0.22 -6.14
C ARG A 493 -27.38 0.53 -7.56
#